data_cf8905788810c42a3237a9a25d97c278
#
_entry.id   cf8905788810c42a3237a9a25d97c278
#
_cell.length_a   1.000
_cell.length_b   1.000
_cell.length_c   1.000
_cell.angle_alpha   90.00
_cell.angle_beta   90.00
_cell.angle_gamma   90.00
#
_symmetry.space_group_name_H-M   'P 1'
#
loop_
_entity.id
_entity.type
_entity.pdbx_description
1 polymer ?
#
loop_
_entity_poly.entity_id
_entity_poly.type
_entity_poly.pdbx_seq_one_letter_code
_entity_poly.pdbx_strand_id
1 'polypeptide(L)'
;MKEKKGSIIQTLAGLVILIAGIVLCINTYVVKGNKAYAVSLLTAIVGAVILISGLYSLFSKNEKKPIDAKVIAQAALCAALCYVGATFIKIDIPVGTERTMFHFGNVFCVLAALLLGGTWGGLAGAVGMTISDLTTAYVTSAPKTFFLKLCIGLIVGFVAHRLFKLSKEHSVKYVTIATVVSSVCGMLFNVVADPIVGYFYKTYLLGVPQDLAKALAKVG
;
A
#
# COMPACT_ATOMS: atom_id res chain seq x y z
N MET A 1 1.58 28.66 16.23
CA MET A 1 1.77 29.32 14.92
C MET A 1 2.81 28.65 14.04
N LYS A 2 3.98 28.21 14.55
CA LYS A 2 5.01 27.47 13.80
C LYS A 2 4.53 26.11 13.23
N GLU A 3 3.75 25.34 13.97
CA GLU A 3 3.25 24.00 13.52
C GLU A 3 2.29 24.08 12.34
N LYS A 4 1.35 25.05 12.33
CA LYS A 4 0.46 25.25 11.18
C LYS A 4 1.23 25.62 9.91
N LYS A 5 2.31 26.40 10.03
CA LYS A 5 3.18 26.71 8.88
C LYS A 5 3.85 25.46 8.32
N GLY A 6 4.37 24.58 9.19
CA GLY A 6 4.96 23.29 8.75
C GLY A 6 3.97 22.39 8.01
N SER A 7 2.74 22.27 8.50
CA SER A 7 1.69 21.47 7.86
C SER A 7 1.25 22.09 6.52
N ILE A 8 1.18 23.41 6.40
CA ILE A 8 0.88 24.09 5.12
C ILE A 8 2.00 23.80 4.11
N ILE A 9 3.26 23.95 4.51
CA ILE A 9 4.41 23.67 3.63
C ILE A 9 4.38 22.21 3.17
N GLN A 10 4.12 21.26 4.07
CA GLN A 10 4.02 19.84 3.74
C GLN A 10 2.88 19.57 2.75
N THR A 11 1.71 20.19 2.94
CA THR A 11 0.56 20.05 2.04
C THR A 11 0.87 20.60 0.65
N LEU A 12 1.49 21.79 0.58
CA LEU A 12 1.89 22.39 -0.68
C LEU A 12 2.96 21.57 -1.40
N ALA A 13 3.98 21.08 -0.68
CA ALA A 13 5.00 20.19 -1.25
C ALA A 13 4.39 18.90 -1.80
N GLY A 14 3.47 18.26 -1.05
CA GLY A 14 2.75 17.08 -1.51
C GLY A 14 1.94 17.34 -2.78
N LEU A 15 1.28 18.49 -2.87
CA LEU A 15 0.52 18.89 -4.05
C LEU A 15 1.44 19.10 -5.28
N VAL A 16 2.56 19.77 -5.11
CA VAL A 16 3.54 19.99 -6.19
C VAL A 16 4.11 18.67 -6.69
N ILE A 17 4.52 17.78 -5.79
CA ILE A 17 5.06 16.45 -6.14
C ILE A 17 3.99 15.61 -6.85
N LEU A 18 2.74 15.64 -6.40
CA LEU A 18 1.62 14.94 -7.02
C LEU A 18 1.40 15.43 -8.46
N ILE A 19 1.30 16.73 -8.67
CA ILE A 19 1.12 17.33 -9.99
C ILE A 19 2.30 16.99 -10.92
N ALA A 20 3.52 17.13 -10.43
CA ALA A 20 4.71 16.79 -11.19
C ALA A 20 4.73 15.31 -11.59
N GLY A 21 4.38 14.39 -10.67
CA GLY A 21 4.27 12.97 -10.97
C GLY A 21 3.20 12.65 -12.01
N ILE A 22 2.04 13.30 -11.95
CA ILE A 22 0.96 13.13 -12.94
C ILE A 22 1.40 13.65 -14.32
N VAL A 23 1.98 14.84 -14.39
CA VAL A 23 2.47 15.43 -15.65
C VAL A 23 3.55 14.56 -16.28
N LEU A 24 4.52 14.09 -15.48
CA LEU A 24 5.56 13.17 -15.94
C LEU A 24 4.97 11.82 -16.41
N CYS A 25 3.96 11.30 -15.72
CA CYS A 25 3.28 10.08 -16.10
C CYS A 25 2.58 10.23 -17.47
N ILE A 26 1.83 11.32 -17.68
CA ILE A 26 1.17 11.62 -18.93
C ILE A 26 2.21 11.78 -20.07
N ASN A 27 3.27 12.54 -19.84
CA ASN A 27 4.32 12.75 -20.84
C ASN A 27 5.04 11.44 -21.19
N THR A 28 5.34 10.61 -20.21
CA THR A 28 6.09 9.37 -20.42
C THR A 28 5.23 8.30 -21.11
N TYR A 29 3.97 8.18 -20.70
CA TYR A 29 3.06 7.17 -21.23
C TYR A 29 2.38 7.60 -22.53
N VAL A 30 1.76 8.78 -22.54
CA VAL A 30 0.92 9.25 -23.64
C VAL A 30 1.78 9.77 -24.80
N VAL A 31 2.82 10.56 -24.49
CA VAL A 31 3.62 11.22 -25.52
C VAL A 31 4.75 10.33 -26.05
N LYS A 32 5.44 9.60 -25.16
CA LYS A 32 6.62 8.80 -25.54
C LYS A 32 6.35 7.29 -25.65
N GLY A 33 5.17 6.81 -25.28
CA GLY A 33 4.83 5.38 -25.27
C GLY A 33 5.78 4.52 -24.44
N ASN A 34 6.51 5.11 -23.50
CA ASN A 34 7.57 4.46 -22.76
C ASN A 34 7.01 3.81 -21.49
N LYS A 35 7.33 2.53 -21.26
CA LYS A 35 6.93 1.77 -20.07
C LYS A 35 7.58 2.26 -18.75
N ALA A 36 8.51 3.21 -18.80
CA ALA A 36 9.13 3.83 -17.62
C ALA A 36 8.18 4.75 -16.81
N TYR A 37 6.92 4.91 -17.24
CA TYR A 37 5.91 5.68 -16.49
C TYR A 37 5.67 5.18 -15.06
N ALA A 38 6.05 3.94 -14.73
CA ALA A 38 5.90 3.40 -13.38
C ALA A 38 6.64 4.27 -12.34
N VAL A 39 7.81 4.80 -12.66
CA VAL A 39 8.57 5.71 -11.78
C VAL A 39 7.82 7.04 -11.61
N SER A 40 7.28 7.60 -12.70
CA SER A 40 6.50 8.84 -12.65
C SER A 40 5.22 8.67 -11.84
N LEU A 41 4.58 7.51 -11.95
CA LEU A 41 3.38 7.17 -11.20
C LEU A 41 3.69 6.99 -9.71
N LEU A 42 4.84 6.39 -9.35
CA LEU A 42 5.31 6.33 -7.96
C LEU A 42 5.56 7.73 -7.38
N THR A 43 6.11 8.64 -8.16
CA THR A 43 6.28 10.05 -7.74
C THR A 43 4.93 10.68 -7.41
N ALA A 44 3.90 10.45 -8.25
CA ALA A 44 2.54 10.93 -7.99
C ALA A 44 1.96 10.34 -6.70
N ILE A 45 2.18 9.04 -6.45
CA ILE A 45 1.74 8.37 -5.22
C ILE A 45 2.40 8.96 -3.98
N VAL A 46 3.71 9.16 -4.01
CA VAL A 46 4.45 9.79 -2.90
C VAL A 46 3.91 11.19 -2.64
N GLY A 47 3.65 11.96 -3.69
CA GLY A 47 3.02 13.28 -3.60
C GLY A 47 1.63 13.22 -2.94
N ALA A 48 0.80 12.26 -3.33
CA ALA A 48 -0.53 12.04 -2.74
C ALA A 48 -0.45 11.69 -1.24
N VAL A 49 0.46 10.82 -0.84
CA VAL A 49 0.66 10.45 0.57
C VAL A 49 1.11 11.64 1.41
N ILE A 50 2.06 12.44 0.90
CA ILE A 50 2.54 13.65 1.58
C ILE A 50 1.39 14.68 1.69
N LEU A 51 0.59 14.87 0.63
CA LEU A 51 -0.56 15.76 0.61
C LEU A 51 -1.61 15.35 1.65
N ILE A 52 -2.01 14.08 1.67
CA ILE A 52 -2.99 13.54 2.62
C ILE A 52 -2.48 13.70 4.06
N SER A 53 -1.21 13.38 4.29
CA SER A 53 -0.57 13.54 5.60
C SER A 53 -0.54 15.01 6.05
N GLY A 54 -0.25 15.93 5.13
CA GLY A 54 -0.27 17.38 5.39
C GLY A 54 -1.69 17.88 5.71
N LEU A 55 -2.69 17.48 4.92
CA LEU A 55 -4.10 17.80 5.15
C LEU A 55 -4.58 17.25 6.50
N TYR A 56 -4.30 15.97 6.80
CA TYR A 56 -4.61 15.39 8.10
C TYR A 56 -4.02 16.20 9.24
N SER A 57 -2.76 16.63 9.11
CA SER A 57 -2.09 17.47 10.10
C SER A 57 -2.71 18.86 10.25
N LEU A 58 -3.27 19.45 9.19
CA LEU A 58 -3.97 20.75 9.25
C LEU A 58 -5.32 20.65 9.97
N PHE A 59 -6.05 19.55 9.75
CA PHE A 59 -7.38 19.33 10.32
C PHE A 59 -7.35 18.60 11.67
N SER A 60 -6.26 17.92 12.02
CA SER A 60 -6.11 17.25 13.30
C SER A 60 -5.85 18.28 14.40
N LYS A 61 -6.72 18.29 15.41
CA LYS A 61 -6.55 19.07 16.63
C LYS A 61 -5.60 18.40 17.65
N ASN A 62 -5.15 17.19 17.36
CA ASN A 62 -4.29 16.43 18.28
C ASN A 62 -2.84 16.90 18.14
N GLU A 63 -2.19 17.15 19.27
CA GLU A 63 -0.74 17.37 19.33
C GLU A 63 -0.02 16.19 18.65
N LYS A 64 0.88 16.50 17.73
CA LYS A 64 1.72 15.48 17.09
C LYS A 64 2.62 14.89 18.17
N LYS A 65 2.32 13.67 18.61
CA LYS A 65 3.31 12.91 19.37
C LYS A 65 4.57 12.76 18.52
N PRO A 66 5.76 13.03 19.07
CA PRO A 66 6.99 12.80 18.33
C PRO A 66 7.02 11.36 17.85
N ILE A 67 7.46 11.15 16.61
CA ILE A 67 7.57 9.81 16.03
C ILE A 67 8.72 9.13 16.78
N ASP A 68 8.41 8.04 17.47
CA ASP A 68 9.40 7.26 18.19
C ASP A 68 10.30 6.52 17.19
N ALA A 69 11.62 6.66 17.33
CA ALA A 69 12.60 5.95 16.52
C ALA A 69 12.41 4.43 16.56
N LYS A 70 11.91 3.90 17.70
CA LYS A 70 11.55 2.49 17.85
C LYS A 70 10.45 2.06 16.88
N VAL A 71 9.42 2.87 16.71
CA VAL A 71 8.31 2.58 15.78
C VAL A 71 8.80 2.60 14.33
N ILE A 72 9.70 3.54 13.97
CA ILE A 72 10.31 3.58 12.63
C ILE A 72 11.12 2.30 12.39
N ALA A 73 11.98 1.90 13.34
CA ALA A 73 12.79 0.70 13.22
C ALA A 73 11.93 -0.57 13.08
N GLN A 74 10.86 -0.68 13.86
CA GLN A 74 9.91 -1.79 13.77
C GLN A 74 9.17 -1.80 12.42
N ALA A 75 8.74 -0.64 11.94
CA ALA A 75 8.09 -0.52 10.63
C ALA A 75 9.05 -0.88 9.48
N ALA A 76 10.32 -0.46 9.55
CA ALA A 76 11.34 -0.84 8.59
C ALA A 76 11.61 -2.34 8.57
N LEU A 77 11.67 -2.98 9.75
CA LEU A 77 11.83 -4.44 9.85
C LEU A 77 10.61 -5.17 9.25
N CYS A 78 9.40 -4.72 9.55
CA CYS A 78 8.18 -5.27 8.97
C CYS A 78 8.14 -5.07 7.44
N ALA A 79 8.59 -3.92 6.93
CA ALA A 79 8.69 -3.69 5.49
C ALA A 79 9.69 -4.65 4.84
N ALA A 80 10.84 -4.91 5.47
CA ALA A 80 11.81 -5.89 5.01
C ALA A 80 11.22 -7.31 4.97
N LEU A 81 10.44 -7.71 5.99
CA LEU A 81 9.75 -9.00 5.99
C LEU A 81 8.69 -9.09 4.88
N CYS A 82 7.93 -8.01 4.64
CA CYS A 82 6.99 -7.95 3.52
C CYS A 82 7.71 -8.09 2.17
N TYR A 83 8.85 -7.43 2.00
CA TYR A 83 9.71 -7.55 0.81
C TYR A 83 10.19 -8.99 0.62
N VAL A 84 10.76 -9.60 1.65
CA VAL A 84 11.26 -10.99 1.60
C VAL A 84 10.14 -11.96 1.27
N GLY A 85 8.99 -11.83 1.94
CA GLY A 85 7.82 -12.68 1.70
C GLY A 85 7.22 -12.53 0.30
N ALA A 86 7.29 -11.34 -0.29
CA ALA A 86 6.81 -11.10 -1.64
C ALA A 86 7.82 -11.49 -2.73
N THR A 87 9.12 -11.42 -2.44
CA THR A 87 10.17 -11.67 -3.43
C THR A 87 10.58 -13.14 -3.47
N PHE A 88 10.80 -13.76 -2.31
CA PHE A 88 11.40 -15.08 -2.20
C PHE A 88 10.39 -16.18 -1.89
N ILE A 89 9.26 -15.87 -1.23
CA ILE A 89 8.25 -16.85 -0.86
C ILE A 89 7.01 -16.62 -1.72
N LYS A 90 7.14 -16.91 -3.01
CA LYS A 90 6.08 -16.69 -4.01
C LYS A 90 5.99 -17.83 -5.01
N ILE A 91 4.82 -17.93 -5.62
CA ILE A 91 4.54 -18.81 -6.76
C ILE A 91 4.07 -17.91 -7.90
N ASP A 92 4.84 -17.86 -8.98
CA ASP A 92 4.49 -17.10 -10.18
C ASP A 92 3.57 -17.96 -11.06
N ILE A 93 2.43 -17.41 -11.43
CA ILE A 93 1.42 -18.07 -12.27
C ILE A 93 1.37 -17.35 -13.62
N PRO A 94 1.79 -18.00 -14.71
CA PRO A 94 1.69 -17.42 -16.05
C PRO A 94 0.23 -17.39 -16.52
N VAL A 95 -0.21 -16.28 -17.10
CA VAL A 95 -1.56 -16.09 -17.67
C VAL A 95 -1.41 -15.42 -19.02
N GLY A 96 -1.36 -16.22 -20.09
CA GLY A 96 -1.09 -15.70 -21.43
C GLY A 96 0.31 -15.09 -21.53
N THR A 97 0.39 -13.84 -21.99
CA THR A 97 1.64 -13.07 -22.09
C THR A 97 2.04 -12.36 -20.79
N GLU A 98 1.17 -12.39 -19.79
CA GLU A 98 1.35 -11.72 -18.50
C GLU A 98 1.58 -12.73 -17.37
N ARG A 99 1.87 -12.22 -16.16
CA ARG A 99 2.06 -13.04 -14.97
C ARG A 99 1.27 -12.47 -13.80
N THR A 100 0.80 -13.36 -12.93
CA THR A 100 0.34 -13.01 -11.58
C THR A 100 1.11 -13.85 -10.58
N MET A 101 1.03 -13.50 -9.30
CA MET A 101 1.77 -14.21 -8.26
C MET A 101 0.93 -14.41 -6.99
N PHE A 102 1.12 -15.56 -6.37
CA PHE A 102 0.71 -15.80 -5.00
C PHE A 102 1.94 -15.71 -4.10
N HIS A 103 1.90 -14.91 -3.04
CA HIS A 103 3.07 -14.64 -2.20
C HIS A 103 2.71 -14.42 -0.73
N PHE A 104 3.67 -14.68 0.16
CA PHE A 104 3.51 -14.53 1.61
C PHE A 104 3.64 -13.07 2.11
N GLY A 105 3.97 -12.13 1.26
CA GLY A 105 4.05 -10.71 1.65
C GLY A 105 2.78 -10.17 2.30
N ASN A 106 1.58 -10.66 1.91
CA ASN A 106 0.31 -10.29 2.52
C ASN A 106 0.23 -10.70 3.99
N VAL A 107 0.78 -11.86 4.36
CA VAL A 107 0.81 -12.34 5.75
C VAL A 107 1.61 -11.39 6.62
N PHE A 108 2.78 -10.96 6.15
CA PHE A 108 3.62 -10.00 6.86
C PHE A 108 3.01 -8.60 6.91
N CYS A 109 2.28 -8.18 5.86
CA CYS A 109 1.54 -6.92 5.85
C CYS A 109 0.45 -6.92 6.95
N VAL A 110 -0.32 -7.99 7.05
CA VAL A 110 -1.34 -8.17 8.10
C VAL A 110 -0.70 -8.19 9.48
N LEU A 111 0.39 -8.96 9.65
CA LEU A 111 1.14 -9.02 10.91
C LEU A 111 1.66 -7.62 11.33
N ALA A 112 2.23 -6.87 10.40
CA ALA A 112 2.67 -5.50 10.66
C ALA A 112 1.53 -4.59 11.12
N ALA A 113 0.34 -4.71 10.51
CA ALA A 113 -0.83 -3.93 10.90
C ALA A 113 -1.39 -4.33 12.28
N LEU A 114 -1.31 -5.60 12.65
CA LEU A 114 -1.68 -6.09 13.99
C LEU A 114 -0.71 -5.59 15.07
N LEU A 115 0.59 -5.52 14.77
CA LEU A 115 1.62 -5.12 15.73
C LEU A 115 1.74 -3.59 15.87
N LEU A 116 1.77 -2.87 14.75
CA LEU A 116 2.10 -1.44 14.70
C LEU A 116 0.86 -0.55 14.50
N GLY A 117 -0.31 -1.18 14.33
CA GLY A 117 -1.53 -0.47 13.95
C GLY A 117 -1.63 -0.20 12.45
N GLY A 118 -2.81 0.27 12.02
CA GLY A 118 -3.15 0.38 10.59
C GLY A 118 -2.22 1.29 9.80
N THR A 119 -1.85 2.42 10.37
CA THR A 119 -1.03 3.42 9.65
C THR A 119 0.39 2.92 9.42
N TRP A 120 1.12 2.58 10.49
CA TRP A 120 2.50 2.14 10.39
C TRP A 120 2.64 0.75 9.77
N GLY A 121 1.74 -0.17 10.12
CA GLY A 121 1.72 -1.50 9.52
C GLY A 121 1.31 -1.47 8.06
N GLY A 122 0.32 -0.65 7.70
CA GLY A 122 -0.08 -0.45 6.31
C GLY A 122 1.02 0.17 5.45
N LEU A 123 1.73 1.17 5.98
CA LEU A 123 2.90 1.77 5.31
C LEU A 123 4.04 0.76 5.15
N ALA A 124 4.35 -0.02 6.18
CA ALA A 124 5.38 -1.06 6.11
C ALA A 124 5.06 -2.09 5.01
N GLY A 125 3.81 -2.58 4.97
CA GLY A 125 3.34 -3.49 3.93
C GLY A 125 3.40 -2.87 2.54
N ALA A 126 2.87 -1.65 2.40
CA ALA A 126 2.86 -0.92 1.14
C ALA A 126 4.28 -0.69 0.59
N VAL A 127 5.19 -0.18 1.42
CA VAL A 127 6.58 0.10 1.01
C VAL A 127 7.32 -1.19 0.68
N GLY A 128 7.29 -2.20 1.57
CA GLY A 128 8.03 -3.45 1.37
C GLY A 128 7.62 -4.20 0.11
N MET A 129 6.32 -4.32 -0.14
CA MET A 129 5.81 -5.02 -1.32
C MET A 129 5.96 -4.21 -2.61
N THR A 130 5.88 -2.89 -2.53
CA THR A 130 6.19 -2.01 -3.69
C THR A 130 7.65 -2.13 -4.10
N ILE A 131 8.59 -2.18 -3.15
CA ILE A 131 10.00 -2.42 -3.45
C ILE A 131 10.19 -3.80 -4.10
N SER A 132 9.46 -4.83 -3.63
CA SER A 132 9.45 -6.14 -4.28
C SER A 132 9.01 -6.07 -5.74
N ASP A 133 7.91 -5.38 -6.04
CA ASP A 133 7.44 -5.20 -7.41
C ASP A 133 8.45 -4.45 -8.27
N LEU A 134 9.11 -3.41 -7.73
CA LEU A 134 10.13 -2.63 -8.44
C LEU A 134 11.41 -3.43 -8.77
N THR A 135 11.74 -4.41 -7.93
CA THR A 135 12.94 -5.24 -8.10
C THR A 135 12.69 -6.55 -8.85
N THR A 136 11.43 -6.80 -9.24
CA THR A 136 11.01 -8.03 -9.94
C THR A 136 10.33 -7.72 -11.28
N ALA A 137 9.77 -8.73 -11.94
CA ALA A 137 9.05 -8.59 -13.20
C ALA A 137 7.71 -7.79 -13.08
N TYR A 138 7.34 -7.34 -11.89
CA TYR A 138 6.05 -6.71 -11.60
C TYR A 138 6.13 -5.19 -11.45
N VAL A 139 7.17 -4.55 -11.98
CA VAL A 139 7.41 -3.08 -11.91
C VAL A 139 6.16 -2.27 -12.25
N THR A 140 5.43 -2.69 -13.29
CA THR A 140 4.21 -2.00 -13.74
C THR A 140 3.06 -2.08 -12.73
N SER A 141 3.08 -3.04 -11.81
CA SER A 141 2.07 -3.21 -10.76
C SER A 141 2.37 -2.45 -9.48
N ALA A 142 3.59 -1.97 -9.30
CA ALA A 142 4.06 -1.32 -8.07
C ALA A 142 3.12 -0.22 -7.53
N PRO A 143 2.57 0.70 -8.35
CA PRO A 143 1.65 1.72 -7.86
C PRO A 143 0.34 1.13 -7.32
N LYS A 144 -0.24 0.16 -8.03
CA LYS A 144 -1.45 -0.55 -7.59
C LYS A 144 -1.19 -1.25 -6.25
N THR A 145 -0.07 -1.96 -6.15
CA THR A 145 0.35 -2.68 -4.96
C THR A 145 0.46 -1.75 -3.76
N PHE A 146 1.09 -0.58 -3.91
CA PHE A 146 1.22 0.38 -2.83
C PHE A 146 -0.14 0.74 -2.21
N PHE A 147 -1.12 1.14 -3.02
CA PHE A 147 -2.43 1.53 -2.52
C PHE A 147 -3.20 0.37 -1.90
N LEU A 148 -3.23 -0.78 -2.56
CA LEU A 148 -3.95 -1.94 -2.04
C LEU A 148 -3.39 -2.42 -0.70
N LYS A 149 -2.06 -2.49 -0.57
CA LYS A 149 -1.43 -2.95 0.68
C LYS A 149 -1.56 -1.93 1.81
N LEU A 150 -1.53 -0.64 1.49
CA LEU A 150 -1.87 0.39 2.46
C LEU A 150 -3.31 0.23 2.97
N CYS A 151 -4.27 0.02 2.07
CA CYS A 151 -5.67 -0.19 2.44
C CYS A 151 -5.86 -1.46 3.30
N ILE A 152 -5.21 -2.58 2.94
CA ILE A 152 -5.24 -3.80 3.76
C ILE A 152 -4.78 -3.49 5.19
N GLY A 153 -3.62 -2.87 5.34
CA GLY A 153 -3.07 -2.52 6.65
C GLY A 153 -4.00 -1.58 7.44
N LEU A 154 -4.59 -0.58 6.78
CA LEU A 154 -5.54 0.32 7.42
C LEU A 154 -6.79 -0.42 7.91
N ILE A 155 -7.35 -1.32 7.11
CA ILE A 155 -8.55 -2.10 7.47
C ILE A 155 -8.23 -3.04 8.63
N VAL A 156 -7.15 -3.82 8.54
CA VAL A 156 -6.73 -4.73 9.62
C VAL A 156 -6.51 -3.96 10.91
N GLY A 157 -5.75 -2.87 10.85
CA GLY A 157 -5.46 -2.04 12.01
C GLY A 157 -6.71 -1.35 12.59
N PHE A 158 -7.63 -0.91 11.75
CA PHE A 158 -8.90 -0.36 12.20
C PHE A 158 -9.73 -1.41 12.95
N VAL A 159 -9.90 -2.58 12.39
CA VAL A 159 -10.65 -3.67 13.03
C VAL A 159 -9.98 -4.09 14.33
N ALA A 160 -8.66 -4.36 14.30
CA ALA A 160 -7.90 -4.82 15.46
C ALA A 160 -7.85 -3.80 16.60
N HIS A 161 -7.48 -2.55 16.30
CA HIS A 161 -7.18 -1.57 17.34
C HIS A 161 -8.33 -0.63 17.68
N ARG A 162 -9.26 -0.36 16.72
CA ARG A 162 -10.42 0.50 16.99
C ARG A 162 -11.65 -0.29 17.41
N LEU A 163 -12.00 -1.38 16.71
CA LEU A 163 -13.17 -2.18 17.04
C LEU A 163 -12.87 -3.14 18.21
N PHE A 164 -11.85 -3.96 18.10
CA PHE A 164 -11.48 -4.94 19.14
C PHE A 164 -10.58 -4.38 20.24
N LYS A 165 -10.03 -3.16 20.07
CA LYS A 165 -9.19 -2.49 21.07
C LYS A 165 -8.03 -3.36 21.58
N LEU A 166 -7.38 -4.11 20.68
CA LEU A 166 -6.27 -5.02 21.00
C LEU A 166 -5.10 -4.37 21.74
N SER A 167 -5.03 -3.03 21.75
CA SER A 167 -4.02 -2.28 22.54
C SER A 167 -4.26 -2.33 24.05
N LYS A 168 -5.39 -2.89 24.51
CA LYS A 168 -5.70 -3.09 25.93
C LYS A 168 -5.43 -4.53 26.34
N GLU A 169 -5.37 -4.78 27.66
CA GLU A 169 -5.25 -6.14 28.19
C GLU A 169 -6.54 -6.93 27.97
N HIS A 170 -6.41 -8.11 27.38
CA HIS A 170 -7.50 -9.02 27.09
C HIS A 170 -7.09 -10.47 27.32
N SER A 171 -8.06 -11.35 27.47
CA SER A 171 -7.80 -12.80 27.55
C SER A 171 -7.23 -13.33 26.24
N VAL A 172 -6.43 -14.39 26.29
CA VAL A 172 -5.82 -15.01 25.10
C VAL A 172 -6.86 -15.39 24.06
N LYS A 173 -8.00 -15.94 24.48
CA LYS A 173 -9.12 -16.29 23.57
C LYS A 173 -9.63 -15.08 22.81
N TYR A 174 -9.81 -13.94 23.49
CA TYR A 174 -10.27 -12.71 22.86
C TYR A 174 -9.26 -12.18 21.84
N VAL A 175 -7.97 -12.15 22.21
CA VAL A 175 -6.88 -11.72 21.32
C VAL A 175 -6.84 -12.59 20.06
N THR A 176 -6.95 -13.91 20.21
CA THR A 176 -6.95 -14.85 19.07
C THR A 176 -8.12 -14.57 18.12
N ILE A 177 -9.34 -14.45 18.66
CA ILE A 177 -10.53 -14.17 17.84
C ILE A 177 -10.39 -12.82 17.12
N ALA A 178 -10.00 -11.78 17.86
CA ALA A 178 -9.84 -10.45 17.31
C ALA A 178 -8.77 -10.40 16.20
N THR A 179 -7.65 -11.11 16.37
CA THR A 179 -6.59 -11.25 15.37
C THR A 179 -7.09 -11.94 14.11
N VAL A 180 -7.77 -13.09 14.28
CA VAL A 180 -8.33 -13.85 13.15
C VAL A 180 -9.35 -13.02 12.37
N VAL A 181 -10.31 -12.40 13.07
CA VAL A 181 -11.35 -11.59 12.42
C VAL A 181 -10.73 -10.40 11.69
N SER A 182 -9.79 -9.69 12.31
CA SER A 182 -9.12 -8.56 11.68
C SER A 182 -8.36 -8.97 10.43
N SER A 183 -7.66 -10.10 10.49
CA SER A 183 -6.90 -10.66 9.36
C SER A 183 -7.84 -11.06 8.21
N VAL A 184 -8.94 -11.73 8.53
CA VAL A 184 -9.97 -12.14 7.55
C VAL A 184 -10.58 -10.91 6.87
N CYS A 185 -10.92 -9.85 7.61
CA CYS A 185 -11.45 -8.61 7.03
C CYS A 185 -10.48 -7.98 6.02
N GLY A 186 -9.19 -7.89 6.38
CA GLY A 186 -8.18 -7.35 5.46
C GLY A 186 -7.96 -8.22 4.24
N MET A 187 -7.95 -9.55 4.40
CA MET A 187 -7.78 -10.48 3.28
C MET A 187 -9.01 -10.56 2.38
N LEU A 188 -10.22 -10.49 2.92
CA LEU A 188 -11.45 -10.38 2.13
C LEU A 188 -11.45 -9.11 1.28
N PHE A 189 -11.03 -7.97 1.86
CA PHE A 189 -10.85 -6.77 1.08
C PHE A 189 -9.86 -7.00 -0.08
N ASN A 190 -8.72 -7.64 0.18
CA ASN A 190 -7.73 -7.92 -0.88
C ASN A 190 -8.31 -8.80 -1.99
N VAL A 191 -9.01 -9.88 -1.64
CA VAL A 191 -9.62 -10.82 -2.61
C VAL A 191 -10.64 -10.12 -3.51
N VAL A 192 -11.37 -9.13 -2.98
CA VAL A 192 -12.35 -8.37 -3.77
C VAL A 192 -11.71 -7.21 -4.53
N ALA A 193 -10.86 -6.44 -3.84
CA ALA A 193 -10.31 -5.20 -4.40
C ALA A 193 -9.20 -5.44 -5.43
N ASP A 194 -8.33 -6.44 -5.23
CA ASP A 194 -7.19 -6.68 -6.13
C ASP A 194 -7.63 -7.07 -7.55
N PRO A 195 -8.58 -8.00 -7.78
CA PRO A 195 -9.11 -8.27 -9.12
C PRO A 195 -9.77 -7.05 -9.77
N ILE A 196 -10.59 -6.32 -9.02
CA ILE A 196 -11.31 -5.15 -9.54
C ILE A 196 -10.33 -4.04 -9.92
N VAL A 197 -9.50 -3.61 -8.98
CA VAL A 197 -8.50 -2.56 -9.21
C VAL A 197 -7.49 -3.01 -10.26
N GLY A 198 -7.09 -4.28 -10.22
CA GLY A 198 -6.17 -4.88 -11.19
C GLY A 198 -6.71 -4.86 -12.60
N TYR A 199 -7.99 -5.20 -12.81
CA TYR A 199 -8.64 -5.14 -14.11
C TYR A 199 -8.64 -3.71 -14.67
N PHE A 200 -9.15 -2.75 -13.89
CA PHE A 200 -9.21 -1.35 -14.31
C PHE A 200 -7.80 -0.78 -14.55
N TYR A 201 -6.87 -1.04 -13.66
CA TYR A 201 -5.49 -0.59 -13.76
C TYR A 201 -4.81 -1.11 -15.04
N LYS A 202 -4.89 -2.43 -15.29
CA LYS A 202 -4.27 -3.06 -16.45
C LYS A 202 -4.93 -2.61 -17.76
N THR A 203 -6.25 -2.53 -17.79
CA THR A 203 -6.99 -2.16 -19.01
C THR A 203 -6.78 -0.69 -19.38
N TYR A 204 -7.00 0.22 -18.44
CA TYR A 204 -7.05 1.65 -18.73
C TYR A 204 -5.70 2.36 -18.59
N LEU A 205 -4.84 1.92 -17.64
CA LEU A 205 -3.53 2.54 -17.45
C LEU A 205 -2.41 1.80 -18.20
N LEU A 206 -2.46 0.48 -18.32
CA LEU A 206 -1.42 -0.30 -18.99
C LEU A 206 -1.76 -0.67 -20.43
N GLY A 207 -3.00 -0.44 -20.88
CA GLY A 207 -3.43 -0.77 -22.24
C GLY A 207 -3.45 -2.26 -22.53
N VAL A 208 -3.56 -3.12 -21.51
CA VAL A 208 -3.65 -4.58 -21.68
C VAL A 208 -5.01 -4.92 -22.29
N PRO A 209 -5.08 -5.82 -23.30
CA PRO A 209 -6.35 -6.26 -23.87
C PRO A 209 -7.33 -6.75 -22.80
N GLN A 210 -8.61 -6.37 -22.95
CA GLN A 210 -9.62 -6.61 -21.91
C GLN A 210 -9.76 -8.09 -21.54
N ASP A 211 -9.66 -9.01 -22.53
CA ASP A 211 -9.78 -10.45 -22.29
C ASP A 211 -8.63 -10.98 -21.43
N LEU A 212 -7.41 -10.50 -21.69
CA LEU A 212 -6.25 -10.83 -20.89
C LEU A 212 -6.32 -10.21 -19.48
N ALA A 213 -6.79 -8.97 -19.39
CA ALA A 213 -7.00 -8.31 -18.09
C ALA A 213 -8.05 -9.04 -17.23
N LYS A 214 -9.15 -9.54 -17.85
CA LYS A 214 -10.16 -10.37 -17.19
C LYS A 214 -9.59 -11.72 -16.73
N ALA A 215 -8.77 -12.37 -17.55
CA ALA A 215 -8.13 -13.62 -17.18
C ALA A 215 -7.19 -13.45 -15.98
N LEU A 216 -6.39 -12.38 -15.97
CA LEU A 216 -5.52 -12.03 -14.84
C LEU A 216 -6.30 -11.72 -13.55
N ALA A 217 -7.44 -11.05 -13.66
CA ALA A 217 -8.30 -10.74 -12.52
C ALA A 217 -9.00 -11.97 -11.91
N LYS A 218 -9.15 -13.07 -12.67
CA LYS A 218 -9.75 -14.33 -12.17
C LYS A 218 -8.74 -15.21 -11.43
N VAL A 219 -7.45 -15.03 -11.69
CA VAL A 219 -6.37 -15.89 -11.15
C VAL A 219 -5.64 -15.20 -9.99
N GLY A 220 -5.63 -13.88 -9.89
CA GLY A 220 -5.01 -13.12 -8.80
C GLY A 220 -5.96 -12.81 -7.68
#